data_89349bf5c134c30cb11ff08f4eb05db9
#
_entry.id   89349bf5c134c30cb11ff08f4eb05db9
#
_cell.length_a   1.000
_cell.length_b   1.000
_cell.length_c   1.000
_cell.angle_alpha   90.00
_cell.angle_beta   90.00
_cell.angle_gamma   90.00
#
_symmetry.space_group_name_H-M   'P 1'
#
loop_
_entity.id
_entity.type
_entity.pdbx_description
1 polymer ?
#
loop_
_entity_poly.entity_id
_entity_poly.type
_entity_poly.pdbx_seq_one_letter_code
_entity_poly.pdbx_strand_id
1 'polypeptide(L)'
;MKYILFIVLLSNFNVFAQDNSGIISFENDIKLHWAIKAFNEKTHQIKICKNDFGAQYICAIDNAIWYGSDIGLNKPKNQLTNLVLEIGKNKIILDVSSMFNPNFNGKLSKHQFKIENEGNQYVLYGFFSDGAGTYTAHWRIIDNISIREVISNSEEYFSWQN
;
A
#
# COMPACT_ATOMS: atom_id res chain seq x y z
N MET A 1 56.43 22.72 1.30
CA MET A 1 55.38 21.68 1.25
C MET A 1 54.03 22.34 1.53
N LYS A 2 53.14 22.39 0.51
CA LYS A 2 51.81 22.94 0.64
C LYS A 2 50.85 21.76 0.84
N TYR A 3 50.19 21.67 1.99
CA TYR A 3 49.12 20.70 2.25
C TYR A 3 47.85 21.21 1.65
N ILE A 4 47.30 20.47 0.67
CA ILE A 4 45.96 20.71 0.09
C ILE A 4 44.99 19.93 0.99
N LEU A 5 44.14 20.65 1.73
CA LEU A 5 43.09 20.09 2.54
C LEU A 5 41.89 19.77 1.62
N PHE A 6 41.61 18.50 1.39
CA PHE A 6 40.44 18.04 0.63
C PHE A 6 39.24 17.98 1.60
N ILE A 7 38.36 18.99 1.51
CA ILE A 7 37.08 18.97 2.24
C ILE A 7 36.09 18.13 1.40
N VAL A 8 35.83 16.89 1.86
CA VAL A 8 34.73 16.07 1.29
C VAL A 8 33.42 16.57 1.88
N LEU A 9 32.66 17.31 1.10
CA LEU A 9 31.28 17.66 1.40
C LEU A 9 30.41 16.41 1.23
N LEU A 10 30.10 15.74 2.34
CA LEU A 10 29.06 14.70 2.40
C LEU A 10 27.70 15.40 2.29
N SER A 11 27.18 15.49 1.09
CA SER A 11 25.79 15.89 0.85
C SER A 11 24.89 14.74 1.33
N ASN A 12 24.26 14.94 2.48
CA ASN A 12 23.15 14.09 2.92
C ASN A 12 21.97 14.30 1.96
N PHE A 13 21.84 13.42 0.97
CA PHE A 13 20.63 13.32 0.18
C PHE A 13 19.52 12.75 1.09
N ASN A 14 18.74 13.62 1.72
CA ASN A 14 17.45 13.23 2.25
C ASN A 14 16.56 12.87 1.06
N VAL A 15 16.44 11.60 0.76
CA VAL A 15 15.40 11.08 -0.14
C VAL A 15 14.08 11.23 0.59
N PHE A 16 13.43 12.37 0.44
CA PHE A 16 12.04 12.54 0.87
C PHE A 16 11.20 11.59 0.01
N ALA A 17 10.50 10.66 0.64
CA ALA A 17 9.48 9.88 -0.06
C ALA A 17 8.44 10.88 -0.60
N GLN A 18 8.33 10.94 -1.93
CA GLN A 18 7.49 11.91 -2.61
C GLN A 18 6.03 11.47 -2.52
N ASP A 19 5.13 12.39 -2.17
CA ASP A 19 3.69 12.16 -2.30
C ASP A 19 3.36 11.93 -3.78
N ASN A 20 2.70 10.82 -4.07
CA ASN A 20 2.37 10.42 -5.43
C ASN A 20 0.87 10.16 -5.57
N SER A 21 0.33 10.47 -6.73
CA SER A 21 -1.05 10.14 -7.09
C SER A 21 -1.16 9.80 -8.57
N GLY A 22 -2.24 9.13 -8.94
CA GLY A 22 -2.48 8.76 -10.32
C GLY A 22 -3.85 8.17 -10.57
N ILE A 23 -4.06 7.77 -11.82
CA ILE A 23 -5.30 7.16 -12.30
C ILE A 23 -4.94 5.90 -13.06
N ILE A 24 -5.64 4.81 -12.77
CA ILE A 24 -5.60 3.55 -13.51
C ILE A 24 -6.94 3.41 -14.23
N SER A 25 -6.90 3.20 -15.54
CA SER A 25 -8.11 3.01 -16.35
C SER A 25 -8.34 1.53 -16.65
N PHE A 26 -9.58 1.09 -16.50
CA PHE A 26 -10.08 -0.22 -16.89
C PHE A 26 -11.01 -0.07 -18.10
N GLU A 27 -11.58 -1.16 -18.54
CA GLU A 27 -12.63 -1.16 -19.57
C GLU A 27 -13.93 -0.55 -19.04
N ASN A 28 -14.88 -0.26 -19.93
CA ASN A 28 -16.22 0.25 -19.60
C ASN A 28 -16.22 1.56 -18.79
N ASP A 29 -15.28 2.47 -19.09
CA ASP A 29 -15.14 3.78 -18.44
C ASP A 29 -15.00 3.70 -16.90
N ILE A 30 -14.36 2.63 -16.41
CA ILE A 30 -14.04 2.47 -14.99
C ILE A 30 -12.63 3.02 -14.74
N LYS A 31 -12.48 3.85 -13.70
CA LYS A 31 -11.19 4.45 -13.30
C LYS A 31 -10.96 4.27 -11.82
N LEU A 32 -9.70 4.04 -11.45
CA LEU A 32 -9.25 3.95 -10.08
C LEU A 32 -8.27 5.10 -9.82
N HIS A 33 -8.69 6.06 -9.01
CA HIS A 33 -7.85 7.16 -8.54
C HIS A 33 -7.16 6.74 -7.25
N TRP A 34 -5.87 7.00 -7.14
CA TRP A 34 -5.09 6.63 -5.97
C TRP A 34 -4.17 7.75 -5.51
N ALA A 35 -3.86 7.77 -4.22
CA ALA A 35 -2.83 8.63 -3.66
C ALA A 35 -2.02 7.89 -2.58
N ILE A 36 -0.71 8.04 -2.64
CA ILE A 36 0.27 7.49 -1.71
C ILE A 36 1.03 8.66 -1.09
N LYS A 37 1.27 8.60 0.22
CA LYS A 37 2.09 9.56 0.95
C LYS A 37 3.25 8.88 1.65
N ALA A 38 4.30 9.65 1.94
CA ALA A 38 5.36 9.21 2.83
C ALA A 38 4.79 8.78 4.19
N PHE A 39 5.29 7.67 4.74
CA PHE A 39 4.92 7.25 6.08
C PHE A 39 5.52 8.20 7.12
N ASN A 40 4.68 8.72 8.01
CA ASN A 40 5.11 9.58 9.10
C ASN A 40 4.92 8.85 10.45
N GLU A 41 5.98 8.26 10.97
CA GLU A 41 5.94 7.50 12.22
C GLU A 41 5.40 8.28 13.44
N LYS A 42 5.51 9.62 13.43
CA LYS A 42 5.04 10.46 14.54
C LYS A 42 3.52 10.49 14.67
N THR A 43 2.81 10.07 13.63
CA THR A 43 1.33 10.05 13.60
C THR A 43 0.75 8.66 13.79
N HIS A 44 1.60 7.64 14.04
CA HIS A 44 1.20 6.25 14.14
C HIS A 44 1.70 5.60 15.42
N GLN A 45 0.94 4.64 15.95
CA GLN A 45 1.34 3.78 17.07
C GLN A 45 1.95 2.49 16.53
N ILE A 46 3.24 2.30 16.73
CA ILE A 46 3.97 1.11 16.26
C ILE A 46 4.09 0.12 17.41
N LYS A 47 3.61 -1.12 17.21
CA LYS A 47 3.74 -2.23 18.14
C LYS A 47 4.85 -3.18 17.69
N ILE A 48 5.78 -3.46 18.61
CA ILE A 48 6.87 -4.41 18.41
C ILE A 48 6.52 -5.72 19.11
N CYS A 49 6.66 -6.83 18.40
CA CYS A 49 6.51 -8.19 18.91
C CYS A 49 7.84 -8.95 18.85
N LYS A 50 7.86 -10.15 19.43
CA LYS A 50 8.96 -11.11 19.27
C LYS A 50 8.41 -12.39 18.66
N ASN A 51 9.17 -12.98 17.75
CA ASN A 51 8.88 -14.31 17.25
C ASN A 51 9.36 -15.40 18.22
N ASP A 52 9.12 -16.66 17.90
CA ASP A 52 9.49 -17.83 18.73
C ASP A 52 11.01 -17.94 18.99
N PHE A 53 11.83 -17.33 18.15
CA PHE A 53 13.30 -17.26 18.30
C PHE A 53 13.78 -16.00 19.04
N GLY A 54 12.86 -15.18 19.54
CA GLY A 54 13.16 -13.94 20.27
C GLY A 54 13.54 -12.74 19.39
N ALA A 55 13.51 -12.87 18.06
CA ALA A 55 13.77 -11.77 17.15
C ALA A 55 12.60 -10.77 17.17
N GLN A 56 12.93 -9.48 17.24
CA GLN A 56 11.93 -8.41 17.26
C GLN A 56 11.48 -8.06 15.83
N TYR A 57 10.18 -7.77 15.70
CA TYR A 57 9.58 -7.28 14.46
C TYR A 57 8.40 -6.35 14.75
N ILE A 58 8.05 -5.49 13.81
CA ILE A 58 6.84 -4.67 13.89
C ILE A 58 5.66 -5.59 13.53
N CYS A 59 4.76 -5.82 14.48
CA CYS A 59 3.60 -6.69 14.28
C CYS A 59 2.30 -5.95 14.02
N ALA A 60 2.21 -4.68 14.42
CA ALA A 60 1.02 -3.87 14.17
C ALA A 60 1.36 -2.38 14.09
N ILE A 61 0.54 -1.65 13.34
CA ILE A 61 0.51 -0.21 13.27
C ILE A 61 -0.94 0.23 13.51
N ASP A 62 -1.16 1.15 14.46
CA ASP A 62 -2.50 1.64 14.87
C ASP A 62 -3.48 0.52 15.24
N ASN A 63 -2.97 -0.48 15.97
CA ASN A 63 -3.68 -1.69 16.42
C ASN A 63 -4.15 -2.64 15.30
N ALA A 64 -3.79 -2.39 14.03
CA ALA A 64 -4.03 -3.31 12.94
C ALA A 64 -2.76 -4.09 12.59
N ILE A 65 -2.91 -5.34 12.15
CA ILE A 65 -1.79 -6.15 11.66
C ILE A 65 -1.12 -5.38 10.52
N TRP A 66 0.20 -5.27 10.57
CA TRP A 66 0.94 -4.69 9.47
C TRP A 66 1.40 -5.78 8.50
N TYR A 67 0.90 -5.68 7.28
CA TYR A 67 1.41 -6.39 6.11
C TYR A 67 2.44 -5.51 5.37
N GLY A 68 3.14 -6.04 4.40
CA GLY A 68 4.06 -5.24 3.57
C GLY A 68 5.45 -5.06 4.15
N SER A 69 5.87 -5.92 5.11
CA SER A 69 7.24 -6.01 5.57
C SER A 69 7.68 -7.46 5.73
N ASP A 70 8.87 -7.72 5.26
CA ASP A 70 9.59 -8.99 5.41
C ASP A 70 10.82 -8.86 6.33
N ILE A 71 11.11 -7.66 6.83
CA ILE A 71 12.37 -7.41 7.56
C ILE A 71 12.12 -6.69 8.90
N GLY A 72 11.97 -7.48 9.96
CA GLY A 72 12.16 -7.09 11.35
C GLY A 72 11.58 -5.73 11.76
N LEU A 73 12.46 -4.79 12.12
CA LEU A 73 12.08 -3.47 12.64
C LEU A 73 12.03 -2.36 11.57
N ASN A 74 12.12 -2.71 10.29
CA ASN A 74 12.01 -1.73 9.23
C ASN A 74 10.58 -1.16 9.17
N LYS A 75 10.48 0.16 9.24
CA LYS A 75 9.22 0.88 9.18
C LYS A 75 8.72 0.98 7.73
N PRO A 76 7.41 1.18 7.52
CA PRO A 76 6.89 1.50 6.20
C PRO A 76 7.59 2.72 5.60
N LYS A 77 7.77 2.73 4.29
CA LYS A 77 8.26 3.90 3.54
C LYS A 77 7.12 4.83 3.16
N ASN A 78 5.97 4.25 2.87
CA ASN A 78 4.80 4.98 2.39
C ASN A 78 3.50 4.31 2.84
N GLN A 79 2.38 5.01 2.62
CA GLN A 79 1.04 4.52 2.92
C GLN A 79 0.07 4.93 1.81
N LEU A 80 -0.89 4.07 1.51
CA LEU A 80 -2.02 4.41 0.65
C LEU A 80 -2.99 5.28 1.46
N THR A 81 -3.23 6.49 0.97
CA THR A 81 -4.08 7.47 1.69
C THR A 81 -5.41 7.71 1.02
N ASN A 82 -5.53 7.35 -0.25
CA ASN A 82 -6.76 7.49 -0.99
C ASN A 82 -6.86 6.43 -2.08
N LEU A 83 -8.05 5.87 -2.24
CA LEU A 83 -8.42 4.99 -3.33
C LEU A 83 -9.89 5.25 -3.65
N VAL A 84 -10.17 5.70 -4.88
CA VAL A 84 -11.54 6.03 -5.31
C VAL A 84 -11.81 5.32 -6.62
N LEU A 85 -12.84 4.47 -6.62
CA LEU A 85 -13.35 3.84 -7.83
C LEU A 85 -14.40 4.75 -8.47
N GLU A 86 -14.17 5.12 -9.74
CA GLU A 86 -15.09 5.88 -10.56
C GLU A 86 -15.74 4.94 -11.59
N ILE A 87 -17.06 4.84 -11.56
CA ILE A 87 -17.87 4.05 -12.48
C ILE A 87 -18.89 5.00 -13.13
N GLY A 88 -18.66 5.37 -14.38
CA GLY A 88 -19.44 6.39 -15.04
C GLY A 88 -19.35 7.74 -14.31
N LYS A 89 -20.43 8.20 -13.69
CA LYS A 89 -20.47 9.46 -12.91
C LYS A 89 -20.31 9.28 -11.41
N ASN A 90 -20.31 8.04 -10.93
CA ASN A 90 -20.27 7.74 -9.50
C ASN A 90 -18.84 7.60 -9.03
N LYS A 91 -18.51 8.24 -7.89
CA LYS A 91 -17.22 8.13 -7.21
C LYS A 91 -17.42 7.46 -5.86
N ILE A 92 -16.76 6.33 -5.67
CA ILE A 92 -16.91 5.45 -4.52
C ILE A 92 -15.58 5.42 -3.79
N ILE A 93 -15.57 5.89 -2.55
CA ILE A 93 -14.37 5.89 -1.70
C ILE A 93 -14.19 4.48 -1.14
N LEU A 94 -12.98 3.94 -1.30
CA LEU A 94 -12.61 2.63 -0.80
C LEU A 94 -11.83 2.77 0.52
N ASP A 95 -12.10 1.89 1.48
CA ASP A 95 -11.35 1.86 2.74
C ASP A 95 -9.91 1.40 2.48
N VAL A 96 -8.95 2.28 2.79
CA VAL A 96 -7.51 2.04 2.67
C VAL A 96 -6.81 2.07 4.03
N SER A 97 -7.54 2.00 5.13
CA SER A 97 -6.96 1.98 6.46
C SER A 97 -5.96 0.82 6.60
N SER A 98 -4.84 1.08 7.26
CA SER A 98 -3.76 0.11 7.50
C SER A 98 -3.05 -0.44 6.25
N MET A 99 -3.16 0.25 5.11
CA MET A 99 -2.50 -0.14 3.88
C MET A 99 -1.16 0.58 3.72
N PHE A 100 -0.12 -0.02 4.27
CA PHE A 100 1.25 0.50 4.25
C PHE A 100 2.09 -0.23 3.19
N ASN A 101 3.11 0.44 2.65
CA ASN A 101 3.96 -0.06 1.56
C ASN A 101 3.15 -0.66 0.39
N PRO A 102 2.12 0.04 -0.15
CA PRO A 102 1.31 -0.52 -1.23
C PRO A 102 2.13 -0.82 -2.48
N ASN A 103 3.27 -0.11 -2.64
CA ASN A 103 4.31 -0.40 -3.62
C ASN A 103 5.59 0.32 -3.21
N PHE A 104 6.76 -0.33 -3.29
CA PHE A 104 8.05 0.21 -2.83
C PHE A 104 8.52 1.45 -3.58
N ASN A 105 8.16 1.59 -4.85
CA ASN A 105 8.49 2.77 -5.64
C ASN A 105 7.47 3.91 -5.53
N GLY A 106 6.43 3.74 -4.70
CA GLY A 106 5.39 4.74 -4.45
C GLY A 106 4.45 4.99 -5.63
N LYS A 107 4.32 4.05 -6.59
CA LYS A 107 3.40 4.15 -7.73
C LYS A 107 2.58 2.88 -7.86
N LEU A 108 1.27 3.03 -8.07
CA LEU A 108 0.40 1.91 -8.41
C LEU A 108 0.26 1.78 -9.92
N SER A 109 0.05 0.55 -10.39
CA SER A 109 -0.11 0.21 -11.80
C SER A 109 -1.29 -0.72 -12.02
N LYS A 110 -1.75 -0.83 -13.26
CA LYS A 110 -2.91 -1.66 -13.63
C LYS A 110 -2.71 -3.14 -13.26
N HIS A 111 -1.48 -3.64 -13.34
CA HIS A 111 -1.15 -5.04 -13.01
C HIS A 111 -1.42 -5.42 -11.55
N GLN A 112 -1.52 -4.44 -10.66
CA GLN A 112 -1.84 -4.67 -9.25
C GLN A 112 -3.34 -4.84 -8.99
N PHE A 113 -4.19 -4.66 -10.00
CA PHE A 113 -5.64 -4.63 -9.80
C PHE A 113 -6.39 -5.47 -10.84
N LYS A 114 -7.46 -6.10 -10.36
CA LYS A 114 -8.48 -6.74 -11.18
C LYS A 114 -9.84 -6.24 -10.72
N ILE A 115 -10.73 -5.94 -11.64
CA ILE A 115 -12.12 -5.62 -11.34
C ILE A 115 -13.04 -6.63 -12.04
N GLU A 116 -13.98 -7.16 -11.30
CA GLU A 116 -14.99 -8.09 -11.78
C GLU A 116 -16.38 -7.47 -11.62
N ASN A 117 -17.24 -7.67 -12.62
CA ASN A 117 -18.63 -7.29 -12.58
C ASN A 117 -19.47 -8.56 -12.33
N GLU A 118 -20.11 -8.62 -11.19
CA GLU A 118 -20.97 -9.74 -10.78
C GLU A 118 -22.46 -9.34 -10.84
N GLY A 119 -22.91 -8.82 -11.99
CA GLY A 119 -24.29 -8.39 -12.21
C GLY A 119 -24.55 -6.99 -11.66
N ASN A 120 -25.14 -6.88 -10.47
CA ASN A 120 -25.44 -5.61 -9.82
C ASN A 120 -24.36 -5.11 -8.84
N GLN A 121 -23.24 -5.79 -8.80
CA GLN A 121 -22.12 -5.46 -7.90
C GLN A 121 -20.77 -5.56 -8.63
N TYR A 122 -19.76 -4.90 -8.09
CA TYR A 122 -18.38 -5.03 -8.52
C TYR A 122 -17.53 -5.56 -7.39
N VAL A 123 -16.50 -6.34 -7.74
CA VAL A 123 -15.42 -6.71 -6.82
C VAL A 123 -14.12 -6.18 -7.36
N LEU A 124 -13.45 -5.33 -6.59
CA LEU A 124 -12.09 -4.86 -6.89
C LEU A 124 -11.11 -5.64 -6.04
N TYR A 125 -10.16 -6.26 -6.68
CA TYR A 125 -9.01 -6.94 -6.08
C TYR A 125 -7.78 -6.07 -6.23
N GLY A 126 -6.99 -5.96 -5.19
CA GLY A 126 -5.72 -5.24 -5.21
C GLY A 126 -4.59 -6.07 -4.63
N PHE A 127 -3.43 -6.04 -5.27
CA PHE A 127 -2.21 -6.71 -4.85
C PHE A 127 -1.15 -5.66 -4.52
N PHE A 128 -0.57 -5.75 -3.34
CA PHE A 128 0.26 -4.69 -2.78
C PHE A 128 1.58 -5.23 -2.24
N SER A 129 2.60 -4.34 -2.24
CA SER A 129 3.96 -4.65 -1.85
C SER A 129 4.64 -5.62 -2.83
N ASP A 130 5.68 -6.27 -2.40
CA ASP A 130 6.35 -7.36 -3.14
C ASP A 130 7.10 -8.27 -2.15
N GLY A 131 7.60 -9.42 -2.63
CA GLY A 131 8.34 -10.38 -1.82
C GLY A 131 7.53 -10.91 -0.63
N ALA A 132 8.19 -11.16 0.49
CA ALA A 132 7.57 -11.73 1.68
C ALA A 132 6.58 -10.79 2.38
N GLY A 133 6.62 -9.49 2.07
CA GLY A 133 5.69 -8.49 2.58
C GLY A 133 4.43 -8.31 1.74
N THR A 134 4.18 -9.17 0.77
CA THR A 134 3.02 -9.08 -0.12
C THR A 134 1.70 -9.28 0.62
N TYR A 135 0.71 -8.47 0.27
CA TYR A 135 -0.66 -8.61 0.76
C TYR A 135 -1.68 -8.23 -0.30
N THR A 136 -2.91 -8.69 -0.13
CA THR A 136 -4.05 -8.35 -0.99
C THR A 136 -5.14 -7.66 -0.19
N ALA A 137 -5.95 -6.86 -0.86
CA ALA A 137 -7.19 -6.34 -0.33
C ALA A 137 -8.30 -6.46 -1.38
N HIS A 138 -9.51 -6.80 -0.92
CA HIS A 138 -10.68 -6.96 -1.77
C HIS A 138 -11.78 -6.03 -1.29
N TRP A 139 -12.40 -5.32 -2.23
CA TRP A 139 -13.55 -4.45 -1.97
C TRP A 139 -14.75 -4.90 -2.79
N ARG A 140 -15.85 -5.09 -2.11
CA ARG A 140 -17.15 -5.30 -2.75
C ARG A 140 -17.89 -3.97 -2.82
N ILE A 141 -18.46 -3.68 -3.99
CA ILE A 141 -19.17 -2.44 -4.27
C ILE A 141 -20.59 -2.79 -4.67
N ILE A 142 -21.58 -2.33 -3.88
CA ILE A 142 -23.01 -2.54 -4.08
C ILE A 142 -23.68 -1.18 -3.91
N ASP A 143 -24.50 -0.76 -4.86
CA ASP A 143 -25.28 0.48 -4.81
C ASP A 143 -24.45 1.72 -4.42
N ASN A 144 -23.23 1.82 -4.98
CA ASN A 144 -22.23 2.87 -4.71
C ASN A 144 -21.69 2.88 -3.25
N ILE A 145 -21.91 1.83 -2.50
CA ILE A 145 -21.30 1.60 -1.18
C ILE A 145 -20.18 0.60 -1.33
N SER A 146 -19.04 0.88 -0.73
CA SER A 146 -17.88 0.00 -0.71
C SER A 146 -17.69 -0.64 0.66
N ILE A 147 -17.41 -1.93 0.68
CA ILE A 147 -17.01 -2.69 1.86
C ILE A 147 -15.69 -3.38 1.56
N ARG A 148 -14.66 -3.15 2.38
CA ARG A 148 -13.44 -3.95 2.30
C ARG A 148 -13.67 -5.27 3.03
N GLU A 149 -13.79 -6.36 2.26
CA GLU A 149 -14.04 -7.70 2.77
C GLU A 149 -12.76 -8.40 3.22
N VAL A 150 -11.65 -8.11 2.56
CA VAL A 150 -10.36 -8.77 2.79
C VAL A 150 -9.24 -7.75 2.88
N ILE A 151 -8.33 -7.95 3.82
CA ILE A 151 -6.94 -7.51 3.82
C ILE A 151 -6.13 -8.65 4.43
N SER A 152 -5.26 -9.30 3.66
CA SER A 152 -4.59 -10.52 4.08
C SER A 152 -3.30 -10.77 3.29
N ASN A 153 -2.36 -11.50 3.90
CA ASN A 153 -1.20 -12.09 3.23
C ASN A 153 -1.32 -13.61 3.07
N SER A 154 -2.51 -14.19 3.28
CA SER A 154 -2.76 -15.61 3.05
C SER A 154 -2.88 -15.91 1.55
N GLU A 155 -2.19 -16.98 1.09
CA GLU A 155 -2.11 -17.37 -0.32
C GLU A 155 -3.48 -17.65 -0.95
N GLU A 156 -4.47 -18.09 -0.17
CA GLU A 156 -5.83 -18.36 -0.64
C GLU A 156 -6.50 -17.14 -1.30
N TYR A 157 -6.12 -15.92 -0.87
CA TYR A 157 -6.66 -14.67 -1.41
C TYR A 157 -5.91 -14.12 -2.62
N PHE A 158 -4.85 -14.80 -3.10
CA PHE A 158 -4.08 -14.39 -4.28
C PHE A 158 -4.49 -15.11 -5.57
N SER A 159 -5.41 -16.07 -5.51
CA SER A 159 -5.80 -16.92 -6.65
C SER A 159 -6.29 -16.14 -7.88
N TRP A 160 -6.75 -14.90 -7.72
CA TRP A 160 -7.21 -14.04 -8.80
C TRP A 160 -6.07 -13.49 -9.68
N GLN A 161 -4.81 -13.65 -9.29
CA GLN A 161 -3.64 -13.21 -10.04
C GLN A 161 -3.17 -14.23 -11.10
N ASN A 162 -3.68 -15.45 -11.07
CA ASN A 162 -3.31 -16.53 -11.99
C ASN A 162 -4.13 -16.50 -13.28
#